data_c1a86725c00b88f959387e26e6be3b52
#
_entry.id   c1a86725c00b88f959387e26e6be3b52
#
_cell.length_a   1.000
_cell.length_b   1.000
_cell.length_c   1.000
_cell.angle_alpha   90.00
_cell.angle_beta   90.00
_cell.angle_gamma   90.00
#
_symmetry.space_group_name_H-M   'P 1'
#
loop_
_entity.id
_entity.type
_entity.pdbx_description
1 polymer ?
#
loop_
_entity_poly.entity_id
_entity_poly.type
_entity_poly.pdbx_seq_one_letter_code
_entity_poly.pdbx_strand_id
1 'polypeptide(L)'
;MQLGIGQWVTRRAFLNGGRTALISNGAHITYADLDRRTNQVAAALIALGVRRGDRVAVLLVNSTEFIEVLLGCAKIGALAVPLNVRLAGPEIGYILADSGADVLVFHEPLAAQARSAVTESGVRVRHVMRAGGVPAPGELGYEDIVSAGAPEPLGGDVDGRDPAFIMYTSGTTGRPKGAILTHDNLLWNAINVLGTDIGLRGEDVTVAVAPMFHIGGLGVHTLPLLYVGGTSVIMPSFEPRATLQAMADHHVTVQFMVPAMWTALKQVPDFDSFNLSALRFAMGGGSPVPLTVIDFMRERGVPFTEGFGMTETAPLVTVLDAENVSTRAGSIGRVAMHVDARIVDDDDRDVATDTVGELIVRGPNVFTGYWMKAEASAEALRGGWFHTGDLGRMDAEGFITLVDRKKDMIISGGENVYPIEVEQVLFRHPAVLDAAVIGGKDSKWGERVVAIVVADPATQAPSAEEIVAWCRERLAHFKCPRD
;
A
#
# COMPACT_ATOMS: atom_id res chain seq x y z
N MET A 1 -8.50 28.07 -7.27
CA MET A 1 -9.00 27.18 -6.17
C MET A 1 -7.87 26.24 -5.85
N GLN A 2 -7.44 26.15 -4.61
CA GLN A 2 -6.41 25.18 -4.20
C GLN A 2 -7.02 23.78 -4.20
N LEU A 3 -6.45 22.84 -4.97
CA LEU A 3 -6.98 21.49 -5.18
C LEU A 3 -6.11 20.40 -4.52
N GLY A 4 -4.97 20.77 -3.92
CA GLY A 4 -4.06 19.81 -3.30
C GLY A 4 -4.65 19.12 -2.07
N ILE A 5 -4.19 17.88 -1.79
CA ILE A 5 -4.62 17.07 -0.63
C ILE A 5 -4.35 17.76 0.72
N GLY A 6 -3.36 18.66 0.79
CA GLY A 6 -3.10 19.47 1.98
C GLY A 6 -4.28 20.37 2.38
N GLN A 7 -5.18 20.69 1.44
CA GLN A 7 -6.38 21.47 1.72
C GLN A 7 -7.52 20.63 2.32
N TRP A 8 -7.43 19.31 2.29
CA TRP A 8 -8.49 18.46 2.85
C TRP A 8 -8.66 18.71 4.35
N VAL A 9 -7.56 18.73 5.09
CA VAL A 9 -7.62 19.02 6.55
C VAL A 9 -8.05 20.43 6.83
N THR A 10 -7.63 21.44 6.07
CA THR A 10 -8.09 22.83 6.20
C THR A 10 -9.59 22.95 5.97
N ARG A 11 -10.12 22.27 4.94
CA ARG A 11 -11.56 22.24 4.68
C ARG A 11 -12.32 21.51 5.78
N ARG A 12 -11.77 20.39 6.29
CA ARG A 12 -12.36 19.65 7.41
C ARG A 12 -12.31 20.43 8.72
N ALA A 13 -11.23 21.13 8.99
CA ALA A 13 -11.14 22.04 10.14
C ALA A 13 -12.24 23.12 10.10
N PHE A 14 -12.54 23.66 8.91
CA PHE A 14 -13.63 24.61 8.71
C PHE A 14 -15.01 23.98 8.89
N LEU A 15 -15.24 22.79 8.32
CA LEU A 15 -16.57 22.15 8.30
C LEU A 15 -16.92 21.48 9.64
N ASN A 16 -15.95 20.83 10.28
CA ASN A 16 -16.15 20.02 11.48
C ASN A 16 -14.86 19.92 12.33
N GLY A 17 -14.22 21.07 12.59
CA GLY A 17 -12.91 21.17 13.24
C GLY A 17 -12.80 20.48 14.60
N GLY A 18 -13.88 20.40 15.39
CA GLY A 18 -13.89 19.71 16.69
C GLY A 18 -13.95 18.18 16.62
N ARG A 19 -14.14 17.58 15.40
CA ARG A 19 -14.15 16.13 15.25
C ARG A 19 -12.72 15.58 15.32
N THR A 20 -12.56 14.41 15.94
CA THR A 20 -11.28 13.71 15.99
C THR A 20 -10.87 13.23 14.58
N ALA A 21 -9.68 13.63 14.15
CA ALA A 21 -9.06 13.18 12.91
C ALA A 21 -8.14 11.96 13.16
N LEU A 22 -7.30 12.08 14.18
CA LEU A 22 -6.32 11.06 14.55
C LEU A 22 -6.40 10.75 16.05
N ILE A 23 -6.14 9.48 16.38
CA ILE A 23 -5.89 9.04 17.76
C ILE A 23 -4.50 8.40 17.78
N SER A 24 -3.62 8.87 18.65
CA SER A 24 -2.26 8.33 18.77
C SER A 24 -1.80 8.39 20.22
N ASN A 25 -1.29 7.29 20.76
CA ASN A 25 -0.83 7.18 22.14
C ASN A 25 -1.85 7.71 23.17
N GLY A 26 -3.15 7.45 22.93
CA GLY A 26 -4.25 7.94 23.78
C GLY A 26 -4.63 9.41 23.60
N ALA A 27 -3.88 10.18 22.81
CA ALA A 27 -4.22 11.56 22.50
C ALA A 27 -5.20 11.64 21.33
N HIS A 28 -6.27 12.41 21.48
CA HIS A 28 -7.23 12.73 20.42
C HIS A 28 -6.82 14.04 19.74
N ILE A 29 -6.54 13.98 18.45
CA ILE A 29 -6.13 15.13 17.62
C ILE A 29 -7.32 15.48 16.74
N THR A 30 -7.85 16.67 16.94
CA THR A 30 -8.99 17.15 16.15
C THR A 30 -8.55 17.58 14.76
N TYR A 31 -9.51 17.74 13.83
CA TYR A 31 -9.22 18.31 12.51
C TYR A 31 -8.66 19.73 12.61
N ALA A 32 -9.12 20.54 13.57
CA ALA A 32 -8.56 21.88 13.82
C ALA A 32 -7.10 21.80 14.31
N ASP A 33 -6.79 20.86 15.22
CA ASP A 33 -5.43 20.63 15.67
C ASP A 33 -4.52 20.14 14.54
N LEU A 34 -4.99 19.17 13.75
CA LEU A 34 -4.24 18.64 12.62
C LEU A 34 -3.98 19.72 11.56
N ASP A 35 -4.96 20.57 11.26
CA ASP A 35 -4.77 21.68 10.33
C ASP A 35 -3.72 22.67 10.84
N ARG A 36 -3.83 23.06 12.12
CA ARG A 36 -2.85 23.92 12.76
C ARG A 36 -1.44 23.33 12.69
N ARG A 37 -1.27 22.06 13.03
CA ARG A 37 0.02 21.35 12.99
C ARG A 37 0.58 21.26 11.58
N THR A 38 -0.23 20.92 10.60
CA THR A 38 0.22 20.85 9.19
C THR A 38 0.58 22.24 8.62
N ASN A 39 -0.06 23.32 9.08
CA ASN A 39 0.34 24.69 8.76
C ASN A 39 1.71 25.02 9.38
N GLN A 40 1.94 24.65 10.63
CA GLN A 40 3.22 24.83 11.30
C GLN A 40 4.35 24.07 10.60
N VAL A 41 4.12 22.81 10.19
CA VAL A 41 5.10 22.04 9.39
C VAL A 41 5.38 22.75 8.07
N ALA A 42 4.36 23.19 7.36
CA ALA A 42 4.50 23.92 6.10
C ALA A 42 5.33 25.20 6.27
N ALA A 43 5.05 26.00 7.31
CA ALA A 43 5.81 27.20 7.65
C ALA A 43 7.28 26.88 8.01
N ALA A 44 7.50 25.82 8.79
CA ALA A 44 8.82 25.35 9.17
C ALA A 44 9.65 24.93 7.94
N LEU A 45 9.05 24.18 7.01
CA LEU A 45 9.71 23.77 5.77
C LEU A 45 10.08 24.98 4.89
N ILE A 46 9.18 25.98 4.78
CA ILE A 46 9.48 27.25 4.06
C ILE A 46 10.65 27.99 4.74
N ALA A 47 10.66 28.07 6.06
CA ALA A 47 11.76 28.70 6.81
C ALA A 47 13.11 28.00 6.59
N LEU A 48 13.11 26.67 6.37
CA LEU A 48 14.26 25.88 5.95
C LEU A 48 14.62 26.04 4.47
N GLY A 49 13.87 26.85 3.72
CA GLY A 49 14.11 27.12 2.31
C GLY A 49 13.54 26.08 1.34
N VAL A 50 12.63 25.22 1.81
CA VAL A 50 11.90 24.29 0.94
C VAL A 50 10.90 25.06 0.07
N ARG A 51 10.85 24.76 -1.19
CA ARG A 51 10.01 25.39 -2.19
C ARG A 51 9.12 24.36 -2.89
N ARG A 52 8.13 24.83 -3.63
CA ARG A 52 7.34 23.99 -4.54
C ARG A 52 8.26 23.17 -5.45
N GLY A 53 8.01 21.87 -5.52
CA GLY A 53 8.80 20.93 -6.30
C GLY A 53 10.02 20.35 -5.58
N ASP A 54 10.41 20.88 -4.39
CA ASP A 54 11.46 20.27 -3.55
C ASP A 54 10.97 18.98 -2.90
N ARG A 55 11.88 18.08 -2.58
CA ARG A 55 11.59 16.76 -1.99
C ARG A 55 11.98 16.72 -0.52
N VAL A 56 11.06 16.19 0.27
CA VAL A 56 11.23 15.94 1.70
C VAL A 56 11.13 14.42 1.94
N ALA A 57 12.24 13.79 2.28
CA ALA A 57 12.29 12.37 2.61
C ALA A 57 11.75 12.11 4.01
N VAL A 58 10.93 11.07 4.17
CA VAL A 58 10.17 10.79 5.39
C VAL A 58 10.49 9.37 5.86
N LEU A 59 11.44 9.24 6.80
CA LEU A 59 11.85 7.97 7.42
C LEU A 59 11.21 7.86 8.81
N LEU A 60 9.89 7.72 8.83
CA LEU A 60 9.09 7.66 10.04
C LEU A 60 8.26 6.37 10.06
N VAL A 61 8.08 5.76 11.24
CA VAL A 61 7.05 4.74 11.44
C VAL A 61 5.67 5.42 11.38
N ASN A 62 4.59 4.64 11.36
CA ASN A 62 3.25 5.20 11.44
C ASN A 62 3.13 6.09 12.68
N SER A 63 2.82 7.35 12.48
CA SER A 63 2.72 8.35 13.56
C SER A 63 1.94 9.59 13.09
N THR A 64 1.66 10.49 14.00
CA THR A 64 1.08 11.80 13.67
C THR A 64 2.05 12.65 12.86
N GLU A 65 3.33 12.63 13.20
CA GLU A 65 4.38 13.35 12.48
C GLU A 65 4.48 12.90 11.02
N PHE A 66 4.25 11.62 10.75
CA PHE A 66 4.21 11.11 9.37
C PHE A 66 3.12 11.83 8.55
N ILE A 67 1.90 11.90 9.08
CA ILE A 67 0.77 12.59 8.45
C ILE A 67 1.00 14.10 8.39
N GLU A 68 1.53 14.70 9.46
CA GLU A 68 1.85 16.12 9.52
C GLU A 68 2.84 16.53 8.43
N VAL A 69 3.92 15.75 8.23
CA VAL A 69 4.93 16.04 7.19
C VAL A 69 4.36 15.88 5.80
N LEU A 70 3.62 14.79 5.53
CA LEU A 70 3.00 14.58 4.21
C LEU A 70 2.06 15.73 3.83
N LEU A 71 1.18 16.13 4.74
CA LEU A 71 0.20 17.19 4.49
C LEU A 71 0.83 18.57 4.52
N GLY A 72 1.85 18.79 5.35
CA GLY A 72 2.64 20.03 5.36
C GLY A 72 3.36 20.26 4.02
N CYS A 73 4.00 19.22 3.47
CA CYS A 73 4.56 19.26 2.12
C CYS A 73 3.48 19.57 1.06
N ALA A 74 2.35 18.87 1.15
CA ALA A 74 1.24 19.05 0.22
C ALA A 74 0.65 20.47 0.23
N LYS A 75 0.70 21.19 1.37
CA LYS A 75 0.23 22.58 1.48
C LYS A 75 1.10 23.58 0.71
N ILE A 76 2.38 23.30 0.57
CA ILE A 76 3.34 24.18 -0.12
C ILE A 76 3.77 23.70 -1.50
N GLY A 77 3.21 22.58 -1.97
CA GLY A 77 3.58 21.95 -3.24
C GLY A 77 4.98 21.31 -3.25
N ALA A 78 5.53 21.00 -2.08
CA ALA A 78 6.70 20.13 -1.93
C ALA A 78 6.27 18.67 -2.04
N LEU A 79 7.18 17.80 -2.49
CA LEU A 79 6.93 16.39 -2.66
C LEU A 79 7.41 15.62 -1.44
N ALA A 80 6.54 14.86 -0.80
CA ALA A 80 6.97 13.92 0.22
C ALA A 80 7.49 12.64 -0.43
N VAL A 81 8.60 12.09 0.12
CA VAL A 81 9.21 10.83 -0.29
C VAL A 81 9.16 9.87 0.89
N PRO A 82 8.05 9.13 1.09
CA PRO A 82 7.94 8.13 2.14
C PRO A 82 8.97 7.02 1.94
N LEU A 83 9.72 6.71 2.99
CA LEU A 83 10.80 5.73 2.98
C LEU A 83 10.41 4.49 3.79
N ASN A 84 10.67 3.32 3.23
CA ASN A 84 10.48 2.07 3.95
C ASN A 84 11.50 1.95 5.08
N VAL A 85 11.02 1.98 6.33
CA VAL A 85 11.84 1.92 7.54
C VAL A 85 12.58 0.58 7.73
N ARG A 86 12.30 -0.42 6.91
CA ARG A 86 12.96 -1.73 6.92
C ARG A 86 14.17 -1.79 6.00
N LEU A 87 14.38 -0.79 5.14
CA LEU A 87 15.54 -0.72 4.24
C LEU A 87 16.81 -0.43 5.02
N ALA A 88 17.93 -0.96 4.56
CA ALA A 88 19.24 -0.63 5.10
C ALA A 88 19.66 0.81 4.70
N GLY A 89 20.60 1.39 5.47
CA GLY A 89 21.10 2.74 5.20
C GLY A 89 21.54 3.00 3.75
N PRO A 90 22.33 2.14 3.11
CA PRO A 90 22.72 2.30 1.70
C PRO A 90 21.54 2.30 0.71
N GLU A 91 20.50 1.50 0.96
CA GLU A 91 19.29 1.48 0.12
C GLU A 91 18.51 2.79 0.24
N ILE A 92 18.37 3.31 1.45
CA ILE A 92 17.78 4.64 1.69
C ILE A 92 18.67 5.72 1.07
N GLY A 93 20.00 5.61 1.19
CA GLY A 93 20.97 6.51 0.57
C GLY A 93 20.77 6.62 -0.95
N TYR A 94 20.55 5.47 -1.62
CA TYR A 94 20.18 5.47 -3.04
C TYR A 94 18.90 6.28 -3.31
N ILE A 95 17.86 6.11 -2.50
CA ILE A 95 16.59 6.84 -2.68
C ILE A 95 16.78 8.34 -2.43
N LEU A 96 17.56 8.75 -1.43
CA LEU A 96 17.91 10.14 -1.19
C LEU A 96 18.61 10.77 -2.40
N ALA A 97 19.56 10.04 -2.99
CA ALA A 97 20.29 10.48 -4.18
C ALA A 97 19.40 10.55 -5.42
N ASP A 98 18.63 9.51 -5.70
CA ASP A 98 17.75 9.43 -6.89
C ASP A 98 16.60 10.44 -6.83
N SER A 99 15.98 10.62 -5.67
CA SER A 99 14.93 11.64 -5.47
C SER A 99 15.48 13.07 -5.42
N GLY A 100 16.75 13.22 -5.05
CA GLY A 100 17.36 14.51 -4.76
C GLY A 100 16.69 15.19 -3.56
N ALA A 101 16.36 14.45 -2.50
CA ALA A 101 15.74 15.02 -1.32
C ALA A 101 16.69 15.93 -0.55
N ASP A 102 16.26 17.16 -0.30
CA ASP A 102 17.02 18.18 0.43
C ASP A 102 16.83 18.12 1.94
N VAL A 103 15.72 17.57 2.39
CA VAL A 103 15.33 17.41 3.79
C VAL A 103 15.06 15.94 4.07
N LEU A 104 15.57 15.44 5.20
CA LEU A 104 15.25 14.14 5.76
C LEU A 104 14.62 14.31 7.13
N VAL A 105 13.39 13.83 7.31
CA VAL A 105 12.73 13.73 8.61
C VAL A 105 12.77 12.27 9.05
N PHE A 106 13.24 11.99 10.26
CA PHE A 106 13.36 10.62 10.76
C PHE A 106 13.00 10.49 12.24
N HIS A 107 12.52 9.31 12.64
CA HIS A 107 12.29 8.98 14.05
C HIS A 107 13.57 8.58 14.78
N GLU A 108 13.68 8.92 16.04
CA GLU A 108 14.82 8.61 16.91
C GLU A 108 15.32 7.15 16.80
N PRO A 109 14.47 6.11 16.89
CA PRO A 109 14.92 4.72 16.78
C PRO A 109 15.62 4.39 15.46
N LEU A 110 15.40 5.19 14.41
CA LEU A 110 15.96 5.03 13.07
C LEU A 110 17.22 5.90 12.84
N ALA A 111 17.77 6.52 13.89
CA ALA A 111 18.88 7.47 13.77
C ALA A 111 20.15 6.87 13.15
N ALA A 112 20.49 5.64 13.50
CA ALA A 112 21.66 4.97 12.91
C ALA A 112 21.49 4.76 11.40
N GLN A 113 20.31 4.33 10.99
CA GLN A 113 19.90 4.11 9.61
C GLN A 113 19.86 5.42 8.81
N ALA A 114 19.28 6.49 9.39
CA ALA A 114 19.25 7.82 8.79
C ALA A 114 20.65 8.39 8.55
N ARG A 115 21.56 8.26 9.52
CA ARG A 115 22.96 8.72 9.38
C ARG A 115 23.72 7.92 8.33
N SER A 116 23.58 6.59 8.30
CA SER A 116 24.15 5.74 7.26
C SER A 116 23.62 6.18 5.89
N ALA A 117 22.32 6.38 5.74
CA ALA A 117 21.70 6.81 4.50
C ALA A 117 22.25 8.16 4.00
N VAL A 118 22.38 9.16 4.87
CA VAL A 118 22.95 10.47 4.52
C VAL A 118 24.41 10.35 4.07
N THR A 119 25.20 9.52 4.75
CA THR A 119 26.60 9.28 4.40
C THR A 119 26.72 8.57 3.05
N GLU A 120 25.94 7.52 2.84
CA GLU A 120 25.99 6.67 1.63
C GLU A 120 25.32 7.31 0.41
N SER A 121 24.46 8.31 0.60
CA SER A 121 23.76 8.96 -0.51
C SER A 121 24.71 9.65 -1.49
N GLY A 122 25.88 10.09 -1.03
CA GLY A 122 26.83 10.85 -1.83
C GLY A 122 26.32 12.26 -2.24
N VAL A 123 25.15 12.66 -1.75
CA VAL A 123 24.55 13.97 -2.00
C VAL A 123 24.40 14.76 -0.69
N ARG A 124 24.32 16.08 -0.81
CA ARG A 124 24.11 16.95 0.35
C ARG A 124 22.63 17.01 0.70
N VAL A 125 22.22 16.28 1.76
CA VAL A 125 20.95 16.54 2.46
C VAL A 125 21.12 17.81 3.29
N ARG A 126 20.42 18.88 2.94
CA ARG A 126 20.62 20.22 3.57
C ARG A 126 20.19 20.24 5.04
N HIS A 127 19.08 19.56 5.35
CA HIS A 127 18.51 19.55 6.69
C HIS A 127 18.11 18.14 7.08
N VAL A 128 18.53 17.74 8.28
CA VAL A 128 18.20 16.44 8.89
C VAL A 128 17.41 16.74 10.16
N MET A 129 16.14 16.36 10.18
CA MET A 129 15.20 16.64 11.27
C MET A 129 14.89 15.35 12.03
N ARG A 130 15.05 15.38 13.33
CA ARG A 130 14.79 14.25 14.21
C ARG A 130 13.49 14.44 14.97
N ALA A 131 12.58 13.49 14.84
CA ALA A 131 11.38 13.38 15.62
C ALA A 131 11.65 12.44 16.81
N GLY A 132 11.41 12.98 18.01
CA GLY A 132 11.70 12.30 19.27
C GLY A 132 13.16 12.40 19.72
N GLY A 133 13.37 12.30 21.03
CA GLY A 133 14.68 12.37 21.67
C GLY A 133 15.40 13.71 21.52
N VAL A 134 16.69 13.72 21.85
CA VAL A 134 17.54 14.92 21.76
C VAL A 134 18.29 14.90 20.41
N PRO A 135 18.20 15.98 19.60
CA PRO A 135 18.93 16.07 18.34
C PRO A 135 20.45 15.98 18.56
N ALA A 136 21.12 15.22 17.70
CA ALA A 136 22.58 15.19 17.68
C ALA A 136 23.16 16.44 16.98
N PRO A 137 24.46 16.75 17.13
CA PRO A 137 25.10 17.84 16.41
C PRO A 137 24.84 17.75 14.90
N GLY A 138 24.29 18.81 14.31
CA GLY A 138 23.91 18.88 12.89
C GLY A 138 22.48 18.38 12.58
N GLU A 139 21.77 17.82 13.55
CA GLU A 139 20.35 17.50 13.44
C GLU A 139 19.49 18.65 14.01
N LEU A 140 18.30 18.84 13.46
CA LEU A 140 17.29 19.75 13.96
C LEU A 140 16.23 18.95 14.74
N GLY A 141 15.73 19.50 15.85
CA GLY A 141 14.58 18.92 16.55
C GLY A 141 13.30 19.19 15.78
N TYR A 142 12.58 18.13 15.41
CA TYR A 142 11.32 18.27 14.68
C TYR A 142 10.34 19.17 15.44
N GLU A 143 10.10 18.88 16.71
CA GLU A 143 9.13 19.62 17.51
C GLU A 143 9.55 21.08 17.76
N ASP A 144 10.86 21.33 17.94
CA ASP A 144 11.39 22.67 18.13
C ASP A 144 11.14 23.56 16.90
N ILE A 145 11.36 23.00 15.71
CA ILE A 145 11.18 23.71 14.44
C ILE A 145 9.69 23.88 14.11
N VAL A 146 8.89 22.82 14.28
CA VAL A 146 7.47 22.84 13.93
C VAL A 146 6.68 23.76 14.88
N SER A 147 6.93 23.70 16.19
CA SER A 147 6.23 24.56 17.15
C SER A 147 6.55 26.05 16.98
N ALA A 148 7.70 26.39 16.41
CA ALA A 148 8.06 27.76 16.05
C ALA A 148 7.40 28.22 14.73
N GLY A 149 6.85 27.32 13.93
CA GLY A 149 6.15 27.64 12.69
C GLY A 149 4.82 28.35 12.92
N ALA A 150 4.46 29.25 12.01
CA ALA A 150 3.18 29.95 12.05
C ALA A 150 2.02 28.98 11.85
N PRO A 151 0.96 29.03 12.70
CA PRO A 151 -0.16 28.09 12.61
C PRO A 151 -1.23 28.50 11.58
N GLU A 152 -1.14 29.70 11.02
CA GLU A 152 -2.10 30.22 10.05
C GLU A 152 -1.98 29.53 8.70
N PRO A 153 -3.09 29.39 7.96
CA PRO A 153 -3.07 28.81 6.61
C PRO A 153 -2.13 29.59 5.69
N LEU A 154 -1.21 28.88 5.05
CA LEU A 154 -0.34 29.47 4.05
C LEU A 154 -1.08 29.55 2.73
N GLY A 155 -1.02 30.72 2.08
CA GLY A 155 -1.43 30.88 0.69
C GLY A 155 -0.44 30.12 -0.22
N GLY A 156 -0.91 29.13 -0.95
CA GLY A 156 -0.13 28.41 -1.96
C GLY A 156 -1.03 28.09 -3.14
N ASP A 157 -0.50 28.18 -4.35
CA ASP A 157 -1.24 27.85 -5.57
C ASP A 157 -0.85 26.42 -5.99
N VAL A 158 -1.41 25.42 -5.29
CA VAL A 158 -1.19 24.00 -5.56
C VAL A 158 -2.31 23.49 -6.47
N ASP A 159 -1.94 23.03 -7.65
CA ASP A 159 -2.85 22.43 -8.64
C ASP A 159 -3.00 20.92 -8.36
N GLY A 160 -4.15 20.35 -8.72
CA GLY A 160 -4.38 18.91 -8.58
C GLY A 160 -3.39 18.04 -9.36
N ARG A 161 -2.85 18.56 -10.47
CA ARG A 161 -1.85 17.88 -11.31
C ARG A 161 -0.42 18.00 -10.79
N ASP A 162 -0.18 18.82 -9.76
CA ASP A 162 1.15 18.87 -9.14
C ASP A 162 1.48 17.54 -8.49
N PRO A 163 2.75 17.09 -8.55
CA PRO A 163 3.21 15.95 -7.79
C PRO A 163 3.07 16.20 -6.29
N ALA A 164 2.52 15.20 -5.58
CA ALA A 164 2.41 15.20 -4.12
C ALA A 164 3.42 14.25 -3.46
N PHE A 165 3.54 13.05 -4.01
CA PHE A 165 4.42 12.01 -3.48
C PHE A 165 5.32 11.42 -4.56
N ILE A 166 6.51 10.97 -4.13
CA ILE A 166 7.35 10.03 -4.88
C ILE A 166 7.46 8.78 -4.02
N MET A 167 6.80 7.70 -4.42
CA MET A 167 6.80 6.44 -3.68
C MET A 167 7.63 5.40 -4.42
N TYR A 168 8.68 4.90 -3.74
CA TYR A 168 9.60 3.95 -4.36
C TYR A 168 9.06 2.53 -4.33
N THR A 169 9.09 1.88 -5.49
CA THR A 169 8.70 0.47 -5.68
C THR A 169 9.92 -0.36 -6.09
N SER A 170 9.89 -1.66 -5.77
CA SER A 170 10.92 -2.60 -6.23
C SER A 170 10.84 -2.73 -7.75
N GLY A 171 11.73 -2.08 -8.46
CA GLY A 171 11.78 -2.15 -9.92
C GLY A 171 12.16 -3.56 -10.43
N THR A 172 11.66 -3.92 -11.61
CA THR A 172 12.02 -5.18 -12.30
C THR A 172 13.49 -5.30 -12.67
N THR A 173 14.23 -4.17 -12.65
CA THR A 173 15.65 -4.07 -13.03
C THR A 173 16.61 -4.09 -11.84
N GLY A 174 16.12 -4.40 -10.63
CA GLY A 174 16.96 -4.54 -9.41
C GLY A 174 17.18 -3.24 -8.63
N ARG A 175 16.90 -2.05 -9.19
CA ARG A 175 16.93 -0.79 -8.44
C ARG A 175 15.51 -0.20 -8.31
N PRO A 176 15.13 0.30 -7.12
CA PRO A 176 13.82 0.91 -6.91
C PRO A 176 13.58 2.09 -7.85
N LYS A 177 12.32 2.26 -8.29
CA LYS A 177 11.86 3.40 -9.09
C LYS A 177 10.84 4.20 -8.28
N GLY A 178 10.93 5.53 -8.30
CA GLY A 178 10.00 6.42 -7.62
C GLY A 178 8.77 6.69 -8.49
N ALA A 179 7.61 6.13 -8.14
CA ALA A 179 6.34 6.45 -8.80
C ALA A 179 5.85 7.84 -8.35
N ILE A 180 5.51 8.69 -9.30
CA ILE A 180 5.03 10.06 -9.05
C ILE A 180 3.51 10.02 -8.91
N LEU A 181 3.00 10.32 -7.73
CA LEU A 181 1.58 10.48 -7.47
C LEU A 181 1.24 11.96 -7.34
N THR A 182 0.30 12.44 -8.16
CA THR A 182 -0.22 13.80 -8.10
C THR A 182 -1.31 13.91 -7.03
N HIS A 183 -1.67 15.14 -6.67
CA HIS A 183 -2.81 15.38 -5.79
C HIS A 183 -4.11 14.84 -6.39
N ASP A 184 -4.28 14.95 -7.71
CA ASP A 184 -5.45 14.38 -8.41
C ASP A 184 -5.47 12.85 -8.36
N ASN A 185 -4.33 12.17 -8.51
CA ASN A 185 -4.29 10.71 -8.38
C ASN A 185 -4.82 10.26 -7.01
N LEU A 186 -4.39 10.93 -5.94
CA LEU A 186 -4.81 10.64 -4.58
C LEU A 186 -6.29 11.00 -4.33
N LEU A 187 -6.77 12.09 -4.92
CA LEU A 187 -8.18 12.48 -4.85
C LEU A 187 -9.08 11.46 -5.55
N TRP A 188 -8.73 11.08 -6.78
CA TRP A 188 -9.52 10.12 -7.53
C TRP A 188 -9.47 8.73 -6.93
N ASN A 189 -8.36 8.35 -6.32
CA ASN A 189 -8.33 7.13 -5.50
C ASN A 189 -9.30 7.23 -4.31
N ALA A 190 -9.31 8.34 -3.58
CA ALA A 190 -10.27 8.52 -2.49
C ALA A 190 -11.72 8.42 -2.99
N ILE A 191 -12.04 9.04 -4.14
CA ILE A 191 -13.36 8.96 -4.77
C ILE A 191 -13.70 7.51 -5.18
N ASN A 192 -12.75 6.76 -5.76
CA ASN A 192 -12.94 5.36 -6.10
C ASN A 192 -13.22 4.49 -4.86
N VAL A 193 -12.48 4.69 -3.77
CA VAL A 193 -12.71 3.99 -2.49
C VAL A 193 -14.11 4.31 -1.94
N LEU A 194 -14.55 5.57 -2.02
CA LEU A 194 -15.88 5.99 -1.60
C LEU A 194 -17.00 5.41 -2.50
N GLY A 195 -16.70 5.16 -3.76
CA GLY A 195 -17.62 4.60 -4.75
C GLY A 195 -17.79 3.07 -4.66
N THR A 196 -17.12 2.40 -3.74
CA THR A 196 -17.33 0.97 -3.50
C THR A 196 -18.64 0.73 -2.75
N ASP A 197 -19.21 -0.47 -2.86
CA ASP A 197 -20.50 -0.83 -2.22
C ASP A 197 -20.52 -0.57 -0.71
N ILE A 198 -19.38 -0.64 -0.07
CA ILE A 198 -19.24 -0.47 1.38
C ILE A 198 -18.80 0.95 1.76
N GLY A 199 -18.54 1.80 0.83
CA GLY A 199 -18.05 3.19 0.90
C GLY A 199 -17.74 3.78 2.28
N LEU A 200 -16.62 4.47 2.40
CA LEU A 200 -16.24 5.11 3.65
C LEU A 200 -17.15 6.30 3.98
N ARG A 201 -17.35 6.53 5.27
CA ARG A 201 -18.21 7.60 5.79
C ARG A 201 -17.43 8.49 6.77
N GLY A 202 -17.96 9.69 7.00
CA GLY A 202 -17.33 10.61 7.95
C GLY A 202 -17.34 10.15 9.41
N GLU A 203 -18.21 9.23 9.79
CA GLU A 203 -18.23 8.62 11.12
C GLU A 203 -17.36 7.37 11.27
N ASP A 204 -16.76 6.90 10.17
CA ASP A 204 -15.95 5.69 10.24
C ASP A 204 -14.63 5.89 11.00
N VAL A 205 -14.25 4.82 11.68
CA VAL A 205 -13.00 4.70 12.43
C VAL A 205 -12.21 3.51 11.91
N THR A 206 -10.92 3.68 11.66
CA THR A 206 -9.98 2.61 11.29
C THR A 206 -8.77 2.58 12.21
N VAL A 207 -8.12 1.43 12.33
CA VAL A 207 -6.75 1.34 12.87
C VAL A 207 -5.76 1.40 11.71
N ALA A 208 -4.98 2.45 11.64
CA ALA A 208 -3.91 2.60 10.65
C ALA A 208 -2.66 1.88 11.14
N VAL A 209 -2.63 0.56 10.95
CA VAL A 209 -1.56 -0.36 11.38
C VAL A 209 -0.70 -0.84 10.20
N ALA A 210 -1.26 -0.92 9.00
CA ALA A 210 -0.49 -1.18 7.79
C ALA A 210 0.52 -0.03 7.58
N PRO A 211 1.77 -0.33 7.13
CA PRO A 211 2.80 0.69 6.99
C PRO A 211 2.38 1.82 6.04
N MET A 212 2.39 3.06 6.52
CA MET A 212 1.98 4.24 5.73
C MET A 212 2.99 4.64 4.64
N PHE A 213 4.23 4.13 4.71
CA PHE A 213 5.19 4.31 3.61
C PHE A 213 4.86 3.44 2.38
N HIS A 214 3.92 2.50 2.50
CA HIS A 214 3.27 1.83 1.38
C HIS A 214 1.93 2.47 1.08
N ILE A 215 1.61 2.62 -0.21
CA ILE A 215 0.36 3.27 -0.63
C ILE A 215 -0.88 2.54 -0.12
N GLY A 216 -0.84 1.22 0.09
CA GLY A 216 -1.94 0.46 0.69
C GLY A 216 -2.28 0.93 2.10
N GLY A 217 -1.29 1.14 2.98
CA GLY A 217 -1.49 1.66 4.34
C GLY A 217 -1.98 3.11 4.37
N LEU A 218 -1.61 3.88 3.36
CA LEU A 218 -1.95 5.30 3.27
C LEU A 218 -3.24 5.56 2.48
N GLY A 219 -3.37 4.93 1.31
CA GLY A 219 -4.38 5.27 0.29
C GLY A 219 -5.67 4.47 0.37
N VAL A 220 -5.73 3.33 1.11
CA VAL A 220 -6.97 2.55 1.20
C VAL A 220 -7.95 3.17 2.21
N HIS A 221 -7.51 3.47 3.43
CA HIS A 221 -8.38 4.07 4.45
C HIS A 221 -7.86 5.42 4.96
N THR A 222 -6.58 5.58 5.26
CA THR A 222 -6.05 6.74 6.00
C THR A 222 -6.34 8.07 5.30
N LEU A 223 -5.92 8.26 4.05
CA LEU A 223 -6.19 9.49 3.29
C LEU A 223 -7.68 9.63 2.93
N PRO A 224 -8.38 8.59 2.44
CA PRO A 224 -9.81 8.71 2.18
C PRO A 224 -10.65 9.07 3.41
N LEU A 225 -10.31 8.57 4.60
CA LEU A 225 -10.98 8.98 5.85
C LEU A 225 -10.72 10.45 6.18
N LEU A 226 -9.50 10.94 6.02
CA LEU A 226 -9.20 12.37 6.15
C LEU A 226 -10.01 13.21 5.16
N TYR A 227 -10.24 12.71 3.94
CA TYR A 227 -11.08 13.39 2.94
C TYR A 227 -12.54 13.50 3.36
N VAL A 228 -13.14 12.43 3.94
CA VAL A 228 -14.56 12.43 4.33
C VAL A 228 -14.82 12.92 5.76
N GLY A 229 -13.78 13.05 6.59
CA GLY A 229 -13.90 13.50 7.97
C GLY A 229 -14.03 12.38 8.99
N GLY A 230 -13.52 11.19 8.69
CA GLY A 230 -13.43 10.04 9.59
C GLY A 230 -12.23 10.10 10.53
N THR A 231 -12.00 9.04 11.29
CA THR A 231 -10.95 8.95 12.32
C THR A 231 -9.99 7.79 12.03
N SER A 232 -8.69 8.03 12.17
CA SER A 232 -7.67 6.99 12.11
C SER A 232 -6.94 6.85 13.45
N VAL A 233 -6.99 5.65 14.03
CA VAL A 233 -6.18 5.27 15.20
C VAL A 233 -4.81 4.85 14.70
N ILE A 234 -3.78 5.60 15.04
CA ILE A 234 -2.43 5.36 14.52
C ILE A 234 -1.69 4.39 15.43
N MET A 235 -1.25 3.25 14.86
CA MET A 235 -0.38 2.31 15.54
C MET A 235 0.99 2.28 14.84
N PRO A 236 2.10 2.44 15.57
CA PRO A 236 3.44 2.50 14.98
C PRO A 236 3.89 1.17 14.37
N SER A 237 3.36 0.05 14.85
CA SER A 237 3.66 -1.30 14.38
C SER A 237 2.47 -2.23 14.59
N PHE A 238 2.44 -3.32 13.83
CA PHE A 238 1.45 -4.37 13.98
C PHE A 238 1.86 -5.33 15.10
N GLU A 239 0.96 -5.49 16.07
CA GLU A 239 0.98 -6.58 17.05
C GLU A 239 -0.47 -7.10 17.12
N PRO A 240 -0.72 -8.41 16.91
CA PRO A 240 -2.07 -8.92 16.70
C PRO A 240 -3.04 -8.60 17.84
N ARG A 241 -2.66 -8.92 19.08
CA ARG A 241 -3.53 -8.69 20.24
C ARG A 241 -3.77 -7.21 20.52
N ALA A 242 -2.72 -6.37 20.44
CA ALA A 242 -2.85 -4.94 20.64
C ALA A 242 -3.71 -4.30 19.53
N THR A 243 -3.64 -4.83 18.31
CA THR A 243 -4.49 -4.36 17.20
C THR A 243 -5.96 -4.68 17.46
N LEU A 244 -6.29 -5.90 17.90
CA LEU A 244 -7.66 -6.26 18.30
C LEU A 244 -8.17 -5.39 19.45
N GLN A 245 -7.31 -5.13 20.45
CA GLN A 245 -7.67 -4.26 21.56
C GLN A 245 -7.99 -2.84 21.08
N ALA A 246 -7.13 -2.28 20.22
CA ALA A 246 -7.37 -0.95 19.64
C ALA A 246 -8.67 -0.92 18.80
N MET A 247 -8.95 -1.99 18.05
CA MET A 247 -10.20 -2.10 17.29
C MET A 247 -11.43 -2.10 18.20
N ALA A 248 -11.36 -2.82 19.33
CA ALA A 248 -12.44 -2.88 20.31
C ALA A 248 -12.62 -1.56 21.06
N ASP A 249 -11.52 -0.98 21.60
CA ASP A 249 -11.55 0.23 22.42
C ASP A 249 -12.04 1.47 21.66
N HIS A 250 -11.70 1.54 20.38
CA HIS A 250 -12.08 2.67 19.52
C HIS A 250 -13.29 2.39 18.63
N HIS A 251 -14.00 1.27 18.85
CA HIS A 251 -15.19 0.90 18.08
C HIS A 251 -14.97 1.00 16.57
N VAL A 252 -13.90 0.38 16.08
CA VAL A 252 -13.49 0.44 14.68
C VAL A 252 -14.60 -0.08 13.78
N THR A 253 -14.93 0.70 12.76
CA THR A 253 -16.04 0.41 11.85
C THR A 253 -15.57 -0.18 10.52
N VAL A 254 -14.35 0.14 10.10
CA VAL A 254 -13.76 -0.29 8.83
C VAL A 254 -12.29 -0.63 9.05
N GLN A 255 -11.82 -1.77 8.52
CA GLN A 255 -10.44 -2.17 8.71
C GLN A 255 -9.82 -2.74 7.44
N PHE A 256 -8.67 -2.15 7.06
CA PHE A 256 -7.81 -2.68 6.01
C PHE A 256 -6.53 -3.27 6.63
N MET A 257 -6.20 -4.49 6.21
CA MET A 257 -4.91 -5.12 6.52
C MET A 257 -4.48 -6.04 5.38
N VAL A 258 -3.18 -6.30 5.29
CA VAL A 258 -2.66 -7.32 4.38
C VAL A 258 -2.97 -8.72 4.90
N PRO A 259 -3.02 -9.77 4.03
CA PRO A 259 -3.45 -11.11 4.42
C PRO A 259 -2.69 -11.71 5.60
N ALA A 260 -1.37 -11.51 5.69
CA ALA A 260 -0.56 -11.98 6.81
C ALA A 260 -1.01 -11.39 8.16
N MET A 261 -1.43 -10.12 8.19
CA MET A 261 -1.96 -9.49 9.41
C MET A 261 -3.31 -10.09 9.78
N TRP A 262 -4.22 -10.28 8.82
CA TRP A 262 -5.51 -10.93 9.06
C TRP A 262 -5.35 -12.37 9.58
N THR A 263 -4.40 -13.13 9.00
CA THR A 263 -4.06 -14.48 9.45
C THR A 263 -3.56 -14.47 10.89
N ALA A 264 -2.69 -13.52 11.25
CA ALA A 264 -2.18 -13.39 12.60
C ALA A 264 -3.26 -13.00 13.62
N LEU A 265 -4.22 -12.11 13.22
CA LEU A 265 -5.37 -11.80 14.08
C LEU A 265 -6.23 -13.04 14.35
N LYS A 266 -6.53 -13.84 13.31
CA LYS A 266 -7.30 -15.08 13.43
C LYS A 266 -6.66 -16.05 14.43
N GLN A 267 -5.33 -16.05 14.57
CA GLN A 267 -4.59 -16.94 15.46
C GLN A 267 -4.57 -16.49 16.93
N VAL A 268 -5.11 -15.31 17.26
CA VAL A 268 -5.20 -14.86 18.67
C VAL A 268 -6.19 -15.76 19.42
N PRO A 269 -5.77 -16.49 20.47
CA PRO A 269 -6.59 -17.55 21.08
C PRO A 269 -7.93 -17.08 21.64
N ASP A 270 -7.99 -15.85 22.11
CA ASP A 270 -9.17 -15.22 22.71
C ASP A 270 -9.79 -14.13 21.80
N PHE A 271 -9.70 -14.30 20.47
CA PHE A 271 -10.24 -13.37 19.48
C PHE A 271 -11.67 -12.94 19.79
N ASP A 272 -12.54 -13.91 20.13
CA ASP A 272 -13.95 -13.66 20.39
C ASP A 272 -14.22 -12.91 21.71
N SER A 273 -13.20 -12.65 22.54
CA SER A 273 -13.32 -11.79 23.72
C SER A 273 -13.30 -10.29 23.38
N PHE A 274 -12.84 -9.93 22.19
CA PHE A 274 -12.79 -8.55 21.74
C PHE A 274 -14.14 -8.14 21.12
N ASN A 275 -14.67 -7.00 21.55
CA ASN A 275 -15.93 -6.49 20.99
C ASN A 275 -15.70 -5.78 19.64
N LEU A 276 -15.88 -6.50 18.56
CA LEU A 276 -15.78 -5.98 17.20
C LEU A 276 -17.15 -5.72 16.55
N SER A 277 -18.21 -5.61 17.31
CA SER A 277 -19.60 -5.44 16.80
C SER A 277 -19.83 -4.15 16.00
N ALA A 278 -18.93 -3.17 16.15
CA ALA A 278 -18.97 -1.94 15.34
C ALA A 278 -18.39 -2.12 13.92
N LEU A 279 -17.65 -3.21 13.67
CA LEU A 279 -16.95 -3.43 12.40
C LEU A 279 -17.95 -3.71 11.27
N ARG A 280 -18.15 -2.73 10.40
CA ARG A 280 -19.06 -2.82 9.25
C ARG A 280 -18.53 -3.69 8.15
N PHE A 281 -17.21 -3.63 7.92
CA PHE A 281 -16.52 -4.52 7.00
C PHE A 281 -15.01 -4.59 7.27
N ALA A 282 -14.43 -5.67 6.80
CA ALA A 282 -13.00 -5.93 6.73
C ALA A 282 -12.56 -5.97 5.28
N MET A 283 -11.35 -5.49 5.01
CA MET A 283 -10.77 -5.46 3.67
C MET A 283 -9.35 -6.03 3.69
N GLY A 284 -9.09 -6.93 2.76
CA GLY A 284 -7.75 -7.44 2.47
C GLY A 284 -7.22 -6.89 1.14
N GLY A 285 -5.91 -6.88 0.98
CA GLY A 285 -5.29 -6.47 -0.28
C GLY A 285 -3.77 -6.50 -0.23
N GLY A 286 -3.14 -6.32 -1.39
CA GLY A 286 -1.69 -6.41 -1.54
C GLY A 286 -1.20 -7.83 -1.90
N SER A 287 -1.96 -8.85 -1.58
CA SER A 287 -1.84 -10.24 -2.04
C SER A 287 -3.18 -10.97 -1.81
N PRO A 288 -3.42 -12.15 -2.38
CA PRO A 288 -4.65 -12.91 -2.17
C PRO A 288 -4.89 -13.25 -0.70
N VAL A 289 -6.12 -13.09 -0.22
CA VAL A 289 -6.50 -13.44 1.15
C VAL A 289 -6.90 -14.91 1.22
N PRO A 290 -6.36 -15.71 2.18
CA PRO A 290 -6.79 -17.08 2.38
C PRO A 290 -8.29 -17.17 2.67
N LEU A 291 -9.01 -18.08 1.98
CA LEU A 291 -10.45 -18.31 2.21
C LEU A 291 -10.78 -18.57 3.68
N THR A 292 -9.89 -19.27 4.38
CA THR A 292 -10.05 -19.55 5.81
C THR A 292 -10.08 -18.31 6.67
N VAL A 293 -9.52 -17.18 6.22
CA VAL A 293 -9.61 -15.87 6.89
C VAL A 293 -10.95 -15.21 6.55
N ILE A 294 -11.32 -15.24 5.28
CA ILE A 294 -12.60 -14.66 4.81
C ILE A 294 -13.78 -15.34 5.52
N ASP A 295 -13.80 -16.68 5.54
CA ASP A 295 -14.86 -17.46 6.18
C ASP A 295 -14.89 -17.21 7.70
N PHE A 296 -13.72 -17.14 8.34
CA PHE A 296 -13.60 -16.82 9.76
C PHE A 296 -14.27 -15.48 10.14
N MET A 297 -14.08 -14.45 9.34
CA MET A 297 -14.69 -13.14 9.55
C MET A 297 -16.20 -13.17 9.27
N ARG A 298 -16.62 -13.84 8.19
CA ARG A 298 -18.02 -13.96 7.79
C ARG A 298 -18.85 -14.75 8.82
N GLU A 299 -18.32 -15.82 9.39
CA GLU A 299 -18.97 -16.58 10.48
C GLU A 299 -19.24 -15.69 11.70
N ARG A 300 -18.46 -14.60 11.87
CA ARG A 300 -18.64 -13.59 12.92
C ARG A 300 -19.51 -12.40 12.49
N GLY A 301 -20.15 -12.51 11.33
CA GLY A 301 -21.06 -11.47 10.81
C GLY A 301 -20.34 -10.25 10.22
N VAL A 302 -19.02 -10.32 9.98
CA VAL A 302 -18.25 -9.23 9.37
C VAL A 302 -18.12 -9.48 7.86
N PRO A 303 -18.73 -8.62 7.00
CA PRO A 303 -18.51 -8.67 5.57
C PRO A 303 -17.02 -8.47 5.27
N PHE A 304 -16.49 -9.28 4.36
CA PHE A 304 -15.09 -9.21 3.93
C PHE A 304 -15.00 -8.87 2.46
N THR A 305 -14.07 -8.00 2.09
CA THR A 305 -13.81 -7.61 0.70
C THR A 305 -12.33 -7.75 0.38
N GLU A 306 -12.01 -7.89 -0.89
CA GLU A 306 -10.62 -7.85 -1.36
C GLU A 306 -10.45 -6.71 -2.35
N GLY A 307 -9.31 -6.00 -2.25
CA GLY A 307 -8.93 -4.96 -3.18
C GLY A 307 -7.60 -5.27 -3.85
N PHE A 308 -7.52 -5.01 -5.15
CA PHE A 308 -6.27 -5.04 -5.88
C PHE A 308 -5.89 -3.63 -6.31
N GLY A 309 -4.58 -3.41 -6.30
CA GLY A 309 -3.97 -2.16 -6.73
C GLY A 309 -2.48 -2.15 -6.46
N MET A 310 -1.85 -1.06 -6.84
CA MET A 310 -0.41 -0.90 -6.75
C MET A 310 -0.04 0.57 -6.54
N THR A 311 1.22 0.85 -6.30
CA THR A 311 1.67 2.23 -6.06
C THR A 311 1.33 3.13 -7.25
N GLU A 312 1.48 2.62 -8.44
CA GLU A 312 1.22 3.32 -9.71
C GLU A 312 -0.26 3.64 -9.95
N THR A 313 -1.17 3.13 -9.09
CA THR A 313 -2.62 3.38 -9.18
C THR A 313 -3.23 4.03 -7.94
N ALA A 314 -2.43 4.43 -6.96
CA ALA A 314 -2.70 5.31 -5.80
C ALA A 314 -3.66 4.84 -4.67
N PRO A 315 -4.01 3.58 -4.35
CA PRO A 315 -3.64 2.34 -4.99
C PRO A 315 -4.73 1.66 -5.81
N LEU A 316 -6.05 1.97 -5.64
CA LEU A 316 -7.17 1.10 -5.99
C LEU A 316 -7.40 0.95 -7.49
N VAL A 317 -7.44 -0.30 -7.96
CA VAL A 317 -7.85 -0.67 -9.33
C VAL A 317 -9.17 -1.43 -9.32
N THR A 318 -9.28 -2.50 -8.52
CA THR A 318 -10.48 -3.35 -8.46
C THR A 318 -10.88 -3.64 -7.03
N VAL A 319 -12.14 -4.03 -6.85
CA VAL A 319 -12.69 -4.54 -5.59
C VAL A 319 -13.51 -5.79 -5.87
N LEU A 320 -13.25 -6.85 -5.11
CA LEU A 320 -14.11 -8.02 -4.99
C LEU A 320 -15.02 -7.78 -3.77
N ASP A 321 -16.28 -7.50 -4.05
CA ASP A 321 -17.27 -7.15 -3.04
C ASP A 321 -17.62 -8.32 -2.10
N ALA A 322 -18.28 -8.01 -0.98
CA ALA A 322 -18.58 -8.98 0.06
C ALA A 322 -19.58 -10.08 -0.38
N GLU A 323 -20.39 -9.83 -1.40
CA GLU A 323 -21.34 -10.81 -1.94
C GLU A 323 -20.62 -11.87 -2.77
N ASN A 324 -19.59 -11.44 -3.50
CA ASN A 324 -18.85 -12.27 -4.45
C ASN A 324 -17.56 -12.90 -3.89
N VAL A 325 -17.04 -12.41 -2.75
CA VAL A 325 -15.74 -12.83 -2.21
C VAL A 325 -15.62 -14.34 -1.98
N SER A 326 -16.69 -15.03 -1.62
CA SER A 326 -16.70 -16.48 -1.37
C SER A 326 -16.91 -17.32 -2.62
N THR A 327 -17.75 -16.83 -3.54
CA THR A 327 -18.12 -17.55 -4.77
C THR A 327 -17.13 -17.35 -5.89
N ARG A 328 -16.34 -16.25 -5.82
CA ARG A 328 -15.34 -15.84 -6.81
C ARG A 328 -13.92 -15.77 -6.22
N ALA A 329 -13.64 -16.66 -5.28
CA ALA A 329 -12.33 -16.72 -4.64
C ALA A 329 -11.19 -16.82 -5.67
N GLY A 330 -10.15 -16.01 -5.46
CA GLY A 330 -9.03 -15.88 -6.39
C GLY A 330 -9.23 -14.84 -7.50
N SER A 331 -10.43 -14.24 -7.62
CA SER A 331 -10.62 -13.03 -8.42
C SER A 331 -10.20 -11.81 -7.62
N ILE A 332 -9.64 -10.80 -8.29
CA ILE A 332 -9.40 -9.47 -7.73
C ILE A 332 -10.63 -8.55 -7.84
N GLY A 333 -11.76 -9.09 -8.30
CA GLY A 333 -13.01 -8.37 -8.44
C GLY A 333 -13.18 -7.63 -9.76
N ARG A 334 -13.99 -6.58 -9.73
CA ARG A 334 -14.28 -5.68 -10.86
C ARG A 334 -13.63 -4.32 -10.66
N VAL A 335 -13.43 -3.59 -11.75
CA VAL A 335 -12.82 -2.25 -11.73
C VAL A 335 -13.61 -1.27 -10.85
N ALA A 336 -12.88 -0.38 -10.19
CA ALA A 336 -13.47 0.74 -9.48
C ALA A 336 -14.18 1.70 -10.46
N MET A 337 -15.11 2.53 -9.95
CA MET A 337 -16.02 3.33 -10.76
C MET A 337 -15.35 4.21 -11.83
N HIS A 338 -14.16 4.72 -11.56
CA HIS A 338 -13.42 5.62 -12.47
C HIS A 338 -12.15 4.99 -13.01
N VAL A 339 -12.13 3.65 -13.14
CA VAL A 339 -11.01 2.89 -13.70
C VAL A 339 -11.51 2.06 -14.87
N ASP A 340 -10.80 2.14 -15.99
CA ASP A 340 -10.96 1.22 -17.10
C ASP A 340 -9.87 0.14 -17.03
N ALA A 341 -10.19 -1.10 -17.38
CA ALA A 341 -9.23 -2.19 -17.51
C ALA A 341 -9.45 -2.98 -18.79
N ARG A 342 -8.37 -3.50 -19.35
CA ARG A 342 -8.36 -4.40 -20.51
C ARG A 342 -7.38 -5.54 -20.23
N ILE A 343 -7.64 -6.68 -20.85
CA ILE A 343 -6.67 -7.78 -20.94
C ILE A 343 -6.19 -7.83 -22.39
N VAL A 344 -4.89 -7.69 -22.60
CA VAL A 344 -4.31 -7.53 -23.94
C VAL A 344 -3.19 -8.53 -24.22
N ASP A 345 -2.97 -8.81 -25.52
CA ASP A 345 -1.82 -9.55 -26.00
C ASP A 345 -0.55 -8.67 -26.09
N ASP A 346 0.55 -9.23 -26.61
CA ASP A 346 1.82 -8.52 -26.74
C ASP A 346 1.79 -7.37 -27.80
N ASP A 347 0.75 -7.33 -28.64
CA ASP A 347 0.51 -6.25 -29.61
C ASP A 347 -0.50 -5.21 -29.11
N ASP A 348 -0.83 -5.20 -27.81
CA ASP A 348 -1.82 -4.33 -27.13
C ASP A 348 -3.26 -4.48 -27.68
N ARG A 349 -3.60 -5.65 -28.28
CA ARG A 349 -4.96 -5.98 -28.74
C ARG A 349 -5.72 -6.72 -27.68
N ASP A 350 -7.02 -6.44 -27.56
CA ASP A 350 -7.90 -7.16 -26.63
C ASP A 350 -7.90 -8.66 -26.94
N VAL A 351 -7.72 -9.47 -25.90
CA VAL A 351 -7.88 -10.92 -25.99
C VAL A 351 -9.36 -11.33 -25.83
N ALA A 352 -9.69 -12.55 -26.22
CA ALA A 352 -11.04 -13.07 -26.00
C ALA A 352 -11.34 -13.24 -24.49
N THR A 353 -12.62 -13.22 -24.14
CA THR A 353 -13.08 -13.50 -22.78
C THR A 353 -12.46 -14.78 -22.22
N ASP A 354 -12.06 -14.77 -20.95
CA ASP A 354 -11.37 -15.85 -20.23
C ASP A 354 -9.99 -16.23 -20.80
N THR A 355 -9.46 -15.45 -21.73
CA THR A 355 -8.10 -15.64 -22.26
C THR A 355 -7.08 -14.85 -21.43
N VAL A 356 -5.93 -15.46 -21.17
CA VAL A 356 -4.84 -14.81 -20.43
C VAL A 356 -4.12 -13.80 -21.30
N GLY A 357 -3.89 -12.61 -20.77
CA GLY A 357 -3.10 -11.53 -21.33
C GLY A 357 -2.63 -10.57 -20.26
N GLU A 358 -1.95 -9.52 -20.63
CA GLU A 358 -1.51 -8.47 -19.69
C GLU A 358 -2.70 -7.61 -19.27
N LEU A 359 -2.85 -7.41 -17.94
CA LEU A 359 -3.78 -6.44 -17.41
C LEU A 359 -3.23 -5.04 -17.63
N ILE A 360 -3.95 -4.23 -18.40
CA ILE A 360 -3.66 -2.80 -18.54
C ILE A 360 -4.80 -1.98 -17.98
N VAL A 361 -4.47 -0.85 -17.35
CA VAL A 361 -5.44 0.00 -16.67
C VAL A 361 -5.32 1.45 -17.07
N ARG A 362 -6.43 2.17 -17.01
CA ARG A 362 -6.50 3.61 -17.25
C ARG A 362 -7.48 4.22 -16.26
N GLY A 363 -7.10 5.36 -15.70
CA GLY A 363 -7.96 6.10 -14.78
C GLY A 363 -7.26 7.33 -14.24
N PRO A 364 -8.00 8.28 -13.66
CA PRO A 364 -7.41 9.50 -13.11
C PRO A 364 -6.57 9.26 -11.85
N ASN A 365 -6.67 8.08 -11.23
CA ASN A 365 -5.83 7.61 -10.13
C ASN A 365 -4.50 7.00 -10.58
N VAL A 366 -4.30 6.77 -11.88
CA VAL A 366 -3.05 6.23 -12.43
C VAL A 366 -1.97 7.31 -12.40
N PHE A 367 -0.79 6.93 -11.94
CA PHE A 367 0.38 7.79 -11.77
C PHE A 367 0.81 8.49 -13.08
N THR A 368 1.64 9.54 -12.97
CA THR A 368 2.09 10.30 -14.15
C THR A 368 3.41 9.78 -14.74
N GLY A 369 4.06 8.82 -14.08
CA GLY A 369 5.32 8.22 -14.50
C GLY A 369 6.30 8.01 -13.35
N TYR A 370 7.50 7.55 -13.68
CA TYR A 370 8.57 7.33 -12.71
C TYR A 370 9.52 8.53 -12.67
N TRP A 371 9.90 8.94 -11.47
CA TRP A 371 10.78 10.09 -11.23
C TRP A 371 12.09 9.98 -12.00
N MET A 372 12.40 10.97 -12.82
CA MET A 372 13.61 11.05 -13.65
C MET A 372 13.90 9.81 -14.52
N LYS A 373 12.86 9.03 -14.88
CA LYS A 373 12.95 7.81 -15.69
C LYS A 373 12.00 7.91 -16.89
N ALA A 374 12.29 8.80 -17.83
CA ALA A 374 11.40 9.08 -18.96
C ALA A 374 11.11 7.86 -19.84
N GLU A 375 12.12 7.03 -20.14
CA GLU A 375 11.96 5.82 -20.94
C GLU A 375 11.07 4.78 -20.25
N ALA A 376 11.34 4.50 -18.96
CA ALA A 376 10.52 3.58 -18.19
C ALA A 376 9.08 4.07 -18.02
N SER A 377 8.88 5.39 -17.94
CA SER A 377 7.55 6.00 -17.88
C SER A 377 6.81 5.85 -19.20
N ALA A 378 7.48 6.12 -20.34
CA ALA A 378 6.89 5.98 -21.65
C ALA A 378 6.50 4.54 -21.97
N GLU A 379 7.34 3.56 -21.55
CA GLU A 379 7.04 2.14 -21.70
C GLU A 379 5.85 1.73 -20.83
N ALA A 380 5.85 2.11 -19.54
CA ALA A 380 4.77 1.74 -18.62
C ALA A 380 3.42 2.37 -19.00
N LEU A 381 3.41 3.55 -19.64
CA LEU A 381 2.20 4.30 -20.01
C LEU A 381 1.94 4.30 -21.54
N ARG A 382 2.49 3.33 -22.26
CA ARG A 382 2.35 3.27 -23.71
C ARG A 382 0.89 3.14 -24.13
N GLY A 383 0.54 3.73 -25.26
CA GLY A 383 -0.82 3.73 -25.78
C GLY A 383 -1.85 4.47 -24.92
N GLY A 384 -1.41 5.21 -23.87
CA GLY A 384 -2.29 5.89 -22.92
C GLY A 384 -2.91 4.96 -21.86
N TRP A 385 -2.35 3.76 -21.70
CA TRP A 385 -2.70 2.75 -20.69
C TRP A 385 -1.49 2.44 -19.82
N PHE A 386 -1.72 2.24 -18.55
CA PHE A 386 -0.69 1.72 -17.66
C PHE A 386 -0.61 0.21 -17.78
N HIS A 387 0.55 -0.28 -18.19
CA HIS A 387 0.90 -1.68 -18.30
C HIS A 387 1.35 -2.17 -16.93
N THR A 388 0.50 -2.98 -16.27
CA THR A 388 0.75 -3.38 -14.88
C THR A 388 1.88 -4.39 -14.75
N GLY A 389 2.16 -5.12 -15.82
CA GLY A 389 3.04 -6.28 -15.80
C GLY A 389 2.41 -7.50 -15.11
N ASP A 390 1.15 -7.42 -14.71
CA ASP A 390 0.38 -8.55 -14.17
C ASP A 390 -0.38 -9.23 -15.30
N LEU A 391 -0.32 -10.54 -15.37
CA LEU A 391 -1.09 -11.37 -16.29
C LEU A 391 -2.40 -11.77 -15.63
N GLY A 392 -3.48 -11.69 -16.38
CA GLY A 392 -4.81 -12.04 -15.89
C GLY A 392 -5.76 -12.40 -17.01
N ARG A 393 -6.97 -12.75 -16.64
CA ARG A 393 -8.10 -12.96 -17.53
C ARG A 393 -9.33 -12.26 -16.95
N MET A 394 -10.23 -11.86 -17.83
CA MET A 394 -11.51 -11.24 -17.47
C MET A 394 -12.64 -12.11 -17.98
N ASP A 395 -13.60 -12.44 -17.11
CA ASP A 395 -14.79 -13.18 -17.49
C ASP A 395 -15.86 -12.29 -18.14
N ALA A 396 -16.96 -12.91 -18.59
CA ALA A 396 -18.06 -12.20 -19.25
C ALA A 396 -18.82 -11.23 -18.31
N GLU A 397 -18.67 -11.38 -16.99
CA GLU A 397 -19.28 -10.50 -15.99
C GLU A 397 -18.32 -9.38 -15.53
N GLY A 398 -17.10 -9.33 -16.11
CA GLY A 398 -16.09 -8.32 -15.81
C GLY A 398 -15.24 -8.61 -14.57
N PHE A 399 -15.31 -9.82 -13.99
CA PHE A 399 -14.42 -10.22 -12.91
C PHE A 399 -13.05 -10.58 -13.45
N ILE A 400 -12.01 -10.01 -12.83
CA ILE A 400 -10.63 -10.23 -13.22
C ILE A 400 -10.00 -11.23 -12.26
N THR A 401 -9.31 -12.22 -12.81
CA THR A 401 -8.48 -13.17 -12.07
C THR A 401 -7.04 -12.98 -12.50
N LEU A 402 -6.16 -12.64 -11.57
CA LEU A 402 -4.72 -12.60 -11.84
C LEU A 402 -4.20 -14.04 -11.91
N VAL A 403 -3.31 -14.25 -12.85
CA VAL A 403 -2.68 -15.57 -13.10
C VAL A 403 -1.25 -15.54 -12.61
N ASP A 404 -0.51 -14.47 -12.90
CA ASP A 404 0.85 -14.23 -12.40
C ASP A 404 1.38 -12.85 -12.82
N ARG A 405 2.64 -12.58 -12.47
CA ARG A 405 3.41 -11.50 -13.09
C ARG A 405 4.09 -11.99 -14.37
N LYS A 406 4.04 -11.17 -15.42
CA LYS A 406 4.67 -11.47 -16.71
C LYS A 406 6.15 -11.89 -16.58
N LYS A 407 6.86 -11.31 -15.60
CA LYS A 407 8.28 -11.59 -15.32
C LYS A 407 8.52 -12.85 -14.47
N ASP A 408 7.53 -13.33 -13.72
CA ASP A 408 7.66 -14.43 -12.76
C ASP A 408 7.08 -15.74 -13.35
N MET A 409 6.47 -15.67 -14.53
CA MET A 409 5.96 -16.83 -15.28
C MET A 409 7.10 -17.80 -15.58
N ILE A 410 6.90 -19.07 -15.24
CA ILE A 410 7.86 -20.16 -15.45
C ILE A 410 7.61 -20.77 -16.83
N ILE A 411 8.64 -20.86 -17.66
CA ILE A 411 8.56 -21.50 -18.98
C ILE A 411 9.16 -22.90 -18.87
N SER A 412 8.30 -23.90 -18.65
CA SER A 412 8.72 -25.30 -18.49
C SER A 412 8.36 -26.14 -19.70
N GLY A 413 9.37 -26.54 -20.48
CA GLY A 413 9.17 -27.35 -21.66
C GLY A 413 8.37 -26.69 -22.79
N GLY A 414 8.37 -25.37 -22.86
CA GLY A 414 7.60 -24.57 -23.80
C GLY A 414 6.17 -24.25 -23.36
N GLU A 415 5.78 -24.71 -22.16
CA GLU A 415 4.47 -24.41 -21.56
C GLU A 415 4.62 -23.36 -20.48
N ASN A 416 3.66 -22.44 -20.42
CA ASN A 416 3.60 -21.41 -19.40
C ASN A 416 3.02 -21.98 -18.10
N VAL A 417 3.78 -21.90 -17.02
CA VAL A 417 3.32 -22.23 -15.67
C VAL A 417 3.31 -20.98 -14.83
N TYR A 418 2.18 -20.71 -14.21
CA TYR A 418 1.98 -19.53 -13.38
C TYR A 418 2.14 -19.91 -11.91
N PRO A 419 3.17 -19.40 -11.21
CA PRO A 419 3.40 -19.65 -9.79
C PRO A 419 2.15 -19.54 -8.92
N ILE A 420 1.38 -18.45 -9.06
CA ILE A 420 0.16 -18.21 -8.28
C ILE A 420 -0.86 -19.36 -8.43
N GLU A 421 -1.02 -19.94 -9.60
CA GLU A 421 -1.95 -21.06 -9.82
C GLU A 421 -1.57 -22.28 -8.98
N VAL A 422 -0.28 -22.57 -8.92
CA VAL A 422 0.26 -23.69 -8.13
C VAL A 422 0.18 -23.39 -6.64
N GLU A 423 0.54 -22.17 -6.23
CA GLU A 423 0.46 -21.68 -4.85
C GLU A 423 -0.97 -21.78 -4.31
N GLN A 424 -1.99 -21.37 -5.05
CA GLN A 424 -3.39 -21.49 -4.67
C GLN A 424 -3.83 -22.93 -4.41
N VAL A 425 -3.27 -23.90 -5.13
CA VAL A 425 -3.53 -25.32 -4.89
C VAL A 425 -2.81 -25.79 -3.60
N LEU A 426 -1.59 -25.31 -3.38
CA LEU A 426 -0.81 -25.62 -2.18
C LEU A 426 -1.47 -25.05 -0.92
N PHE A 427 -1.99 -23.82 -0.95
CA PHE A 427 -2.72 -23.22 0.19
C PHE A 427 -3.99 -23.97 0.62
N ARG A 428 -4.55 -24.79 -0.24
CA ARG A 428 -5.69 -25.66 0.11
C ARG A 428 -5.28 -26.96 0.80
N HIS A 429 -3.98 -27.25 0.87
CA HIS A 429 -3.50 -28.43 1.58
C HIS A 429 -3.55 -28.18 3.09
N PRO A 430 -4.17 -29.08 3.91
CA PRO A 430 -4.43 -28.83 5.32
C PRO A 430 -3.17 -28.67 6.18
N ALA A 431 -2.02 -29.15 5.72
CA ALA A 431 -0.74 -29.05 6.42
C ALA A 431 0.20 -27.96 5.84
N VAL A 432 -0.28 -27.10 4.94
CA VAL A 432 0.50 -25.99 4.37
C VAL A 432 0.05 -24.68 5.00
N LEU A 433 0.98 -24.01 5.67
CA LEU A 433 0.76 -22.69 6.25
C LEU A 433 1.07 -21.58 5.23
N ASP A 434 2.16 -21.74 4.46
CA ASP A 434 2.60 -20.80 3.44
C ASP A 434 3.33 -21.54 2.31
N ALA A 435 3.31 -20.99 1.10
CA ALA A 435 3.97 -21.56 -0.05
C ALA A 435 4.43 -20.48 -1.03
N ALA A 436 5.58 -20.70 -1.68
CA ALA A 436 6.06 -19.92 -2.81
C ALA A 436 6.49 -20.87 -3.93
N VAL A 437 6.19 -20.51 -5.17
CA VAL A 437 6.55 -21.29 -6.36
C VAL A 437 7.48 -20.46 -7.25
N ILE A 438 8.59 -21.07 -7.67
CA ILE A 438 9.61 -20.41 -8.50
C ILE A 438 10.07 -21.28 -9.64
N GLY A 439 10.63 -20.66 -10.68
CA GLY A 439 11.34 -21.34 -11.76
C GLY A 439 12.76 -21.73 -11.35
N GLY A 440 13.05 -23.02 -11.30
CA GLY A 440 14.42 -23.52 -11.16
C GLY A 440 15.03 -23.84 -12.52
N LYS A 441 16.28 -23.48 -12.79
CA LYS A 441 16.96 -23.84 -14.05
C LYS A 441 16.96 -25.36 -14.27
N ASP A 442 16.61 -25.80 -15.47
CA ASP A 442 16.57 -27.19 -15.84
C ASP A 442 17.13 -27.39 -17.25
N SER A 443 18.08 -28.33 -17.41
CA SER A 443 18.76 -28.55 -18.69
C SER A 443 17.86 -29.18 -19.78
N LYS A 444 16.76 -29.85 -19.39
CA LYS A 444 15.83 -30.52 -20.29
C LYS A 444 14.61 -29.64 -20.62
N TRP A 445 14.13 -28.90 -19.65
CA TRP A 445 12.86 -28.17 -19.71
C TRP A 445 13.03 -26.66 -19.80
N GLY A 446 14.27 -26.13 -19.72
CA GLY A 446 14.59 -24.73 -19.58
C GLY A 446 14.43 -24.29 -18.12
N GLU A 447 13.20 -24.39 -17.62
CA GLU A 447 12.88 -24.21 -16.21
C GLU A 447 12.05 -25.38 -15.68
N ARG A 448 12.19 -25.69 -14.41
CA ARG A 448 11.32 -26.62 -13.66
C ARG A 448 10.58 -25.88 -12.56
N VAL A 449 9.38 -26.32 -12.26
CA VAL A 449 8.58 -25.78 -11.17
C VAL A 449 9.12 -26.27 -9.83
N VAL A 450 9.46 -25.36 -8.95
CA VAL A 450 9.97 -25.63 -7.59
C VAL A 450 9.01 -25.01 -6.59
N ALA A 451 8.51 -25.80 -5.63
CA ALA A 451 7.65 -25.34 -4.56
C ALA A 451 8.44 -25.28 -3.24
N ILE A 452 8.41 -24.13 -2.59
CA ILE A 452 8.94 -23.89 -1.25
C ILE A 452 7.72 -23.83 -0.32
N VAL A 453 7.63 -24.78 0.63
CA VAL A 453 6.45 -24.95 1.47
C VAL A 453 6.80 -24.75 2.94
N VAL A 454 6.01 -23.97 3.65
CA VAL A 454 6.05 -23.84 5.09
C VAL A 454 4.92 -24.70 5.67
N ALA A 455 5.27 -25.72 6.42
CA ALA A 455 4.29 -26.61 7.07
C ALA A 455 3.57 -25.89 8.22
N ASP A 456 2.29 -26.18 8.42
CA ASP A 456 1.55 -25.74 9.59
C ASP A 456 2.08 -26.49 10.84
N PRO A 457 2.60 -25.76 11.86
CA PRO A 457 3.13 -26.38 13.07
C PRO A 457 2.09 -27.15 13.90
N ALA A 458 0.80 -26.94 13.64
CA ALA A 458 -0.28 -27.68 14.28
C ALA A 458 -0.55 -29.05 13.64
N THR A 459 0.10 -29.37 12.53
CA THR A 459 -0.08 -30.61 11.76
C THR A 459 1.24 -31.35 11.60
N GLN A 460 1.18 -32.59 11.13
CA GLN A 460 2.37 -33.28 10.68
C GLN A 460 2.88 -32.66 9.36
N ALA A 461 4.16 -32.31 9.31
CA ALA A 461 4.74 -31.76 8.08
C ALA A 461 4.60 -32.74 6.92
N PRO A 462 4.06 -32.32 5.76
CA PRO A 462 3.90 -33.19 4.60
C PRO A 462 5.25 -33.49 3.95
N SER A 463 5.40 -34.66 3.38
CA SER A 463 6.56 -34.99 2.54
C SER A 463 6.47 -34.31 1.18
N ALA A 464 7.61 -34.21 0.47
CA ALA A 464 7.64 -33.67 -0.88
C ALA A 464 6.74 -34.49 -1.84
N GLU A 465 6.73 -35.81 -1.67
CA GLU A 465 5.89 -36.72 -2.48
C GLU A 465 4.41 -36.48 -2.25
N GLU A 466 3.98 -36.21 -1.01
CA GLU A 466 2.59 -35.90 -0.67
C GLU A 466 2.17 -34.57 -1.31
N ILE A 467 3.00 -33.55 -1.24
CA ILE A 467 2.76 -32.24 -1.88
C ILE A 467 2.65 -32.38 -3.41
N VAL A 468 3.55 -33.13 -4.03
CA VAL A 468 3.52 -33.37 -5.49
C VAL A 468 2.27 -34.17 -5.88
N ALA A 469 1.90 -35.20 -5.09
CA ALA A 469 0.68 -35.98 -5.32
C ALA A 469 -0.58 -35.10 -5.22
N TRP A 470 -0.65 -34.24 -4.19
CA TRP A 470 -1.73 -33.28 -4.01
C TRP A 470 -1.91 -32.34 -5.21
N CYS A 471 -0.80 -31.84 -5.76
CA CYS A 471 -0.82 -31.00 -6.95
C CYS A 471 -1.26 -31.79 -8.20
N ARG A 472 -0.78 -33.01 -8.38
CA ARG A 472 -1.11 -33.87 -9.55
C ARG A 472 -2.58 -34.22 -9.67
N GLU A 473 -3.30 -34.29 -8.55
CA GLU A 473 -4.74 -34.55 -8.55
C GLU A 473 -5.56 -33.32 -8.98
N ARG A 474 -4.95 -32.12 -8.98
CA ARG A 474 -5.65 -30.83 -9.11
C ARG A 474 -5.15 -29.95 -10.25
N LEU A 475 -3.95 -30.24 -10.76
CA LEU A 475 -3.28 -29.46 -11.81
C LEU A 475 -2.84 -30.36 -12.98
N ALA A 476 -2.68 -29.78 -14.15
CA ALA A 476 -2.03 -30.43 -15.26
C ALA A 476 -0.59 -30.82 -14.89
N HIS A 477 -0.14 -31.98 -15.35
CA HIS A 477 1.13 -32.57 -14.91
C HIS A 477 2.36 -31.66 -15.11
N PHE A 478 2.37 -30.84 -16.16
CA PHE A 478 3.48 -29.93 -16.44
C PHE A 478 3.57 -28.76 -15.45
N LYS A 479 2.45 -28.45 -14.77
CA LYS A 479 2.37 -27.39 -13.75
C LYS A 479 2.81 -27.86 -12.35
N CYS A 480 2.86 -29.18 -12.14
CA CYS A 480 3.16 -29.71 -10.81
C CYS A 480 4.62 -29.49 -10.43
N PRO A 481 4.90 -29.17 -9.15
CA PRO A 481 6.26 -29.05 -8.64
C PRO A 481 7.04 -30.36 -8.89
N ARG A 482 8.33 -30.21 -9.17
CA ARG A 482 9.30 -31.31 -9.34
C ARG A 482 10.28 -31.39 -8.17
N ASP A 483 10.46 -30.30 -7.48
CA ASP A 483 11.24 -30.16 -6.26
C ASP A 483 10.46 -29.35 -5.24
#